data_60eaa86edd3533eef38ff07377187b15
#
_entry.id   60eaa86edd3533eef38ff07377187b15
#
_cell.length_a   1.000
_cell.length_b   1.000
_cell.length_c   1.000
_cell.angle_alpha   90.00
_cell.angle_beta   90.00
_cell.angle_gamma   90.00
#
_symmetry.space_group_name_H-M   'P 1'
#
loop_
_entity.id
_entity.type
_entity.pdbx_description
1 polymer ?
#
loop_
_entity_poly.entity_id
_entity_poly.type
_entity_poly.pdbx_seq_one_letter_code
_entity_poly.pdbx_strand_id
1 'polypeptide(L)'
;LVIMNQKRYNYIMDKKINVVFYKTPAGNEPVREWLLSLDLEDKKVLGSDIKTVEYGWPIGMPVSRSLGNGLYEVRSNISSKRIARVIFTIIDGYMILLNGFIKKTQKTPQNEIDLALKRAKEIKWH
;
A
#
# COMPACT_ATOMS: atom_id res chain seq x y z
N LEU A 1 28.68 -7.99 -22.48
CA LEU A 1 28.97 -7.43 -21.17
C LEU A 1 27.89 -6.43 -20.75
N VAL A 2 27.58 -5.50 -21.66
CA VAL A 2 26.51 -4.52 -21.43
C VAL A 2 25.18 -5.24 -21.25
N ILE A 3 24.93 -6.29 -22.01
CA ILE A 3 23.71 -7.09 -21.92
C ILE A 3 23.60 -7.77 -20.56
N MET A 4 24.70 -8.29 -20.04
CA MET A 4 24.73 -8.93 -18.73
C MET A 4 24.43 -7.93 -17.61
N ASN A 5 25.02 -6.74 -17.71
CA ASN A 5 24.79 -5.69 -16.73
C ASN A 5 23.32 -5.22 -16.75
N GLN A 6 22.76 -5.11 -17.95
CA GLN A 6 21.37 -4.72 -18.10
C GLN A 6 20.42 -5.77 -17.54
N LYS A 7 20.72 -7.05 -17.77
CA LYS A 7 19.92 -8.14 -17.23
C LYS A 7 19.96 -8.16 -15.70
N ARG A 8 21.16 -7.93 -15.11
CA ARG A 8 21.31 -7.84 -13.66
C ARG A 8 20.57 -6.65 -13.10
N TYR A 9 20.64 -5.53 -13.79
CA TYR A 9 19.94 -4.32 -13.40
C TYR A 9 18.42 -4.57 -13.38
N ASN A 10 17.89 -5.19 -14.40
CA ASN A 10 16.47 -5.52 -14.48
C ASN A 10 16.03 -6.44 -13.34
N TYR A 11 16.87 -7.42 -13.01
CA TYR A 11 16.58 -8.32 -11.90
C TYR A 11 16.47 -7.56 -10.57
N ILE A 12 17.37 -6.62 -10.33
CA ILE A 12 17.37 -5.82 -9.09
C ILE A 12 16.17 -4.87 -9.06
N MET A 13 15.79 -4.34 -10.22
CA MET A 13 14.70 -3.37 -10.32
C MET A 13 13.33 -4.00 -10.52
N ASP A 14 13.26 -5.32 -10.68
CA ASP A 14 11.98 -6.00 -10.85
C ASP A 14 11.11 -5.86 -9.60
N LYS A 15 9.84 -5.65 -9.83
CA LYS A 15 8.85 -5.60 -8.76
C LYS A 15 8.72 -6.97 -8.11
N LYS A 16 8.60 -7.00 -6.80
CA LYS A 16 8.31 -8.22 -6.06
C LYS A 16 6.84 -8.56 -6.07
N ILE A 17 5.99 -7.54 -6.07
CA ILE A 17 4.53 -7.67 -6.10
C ILE A 17 3.98 -6.56 -6.98
N ASN A 18 2.70 -6.62 -7.32
CA ASN A 18 2.05 -5.62 -8.16
C ASN A 18 0.92 -4.95 -7.38
N VAL A 19 0.93 -3.61 -7.37
CA VAL A 19 -0.10 -2.81 -6.70
C VAL A 19 -1.40 -2.87 -7.48
N VAL A 20 -2.50 -3.11 -6.76
CA VAL A 20 -3.87 -3.04 -7.30
C VAL A 20 -4.73 -2.31 -6.29
N PHE A 21 -5.70 -1.56 -6.78
CA PHE A 21 -6.67 -0.90 -5.91
C PHE A 21 -7.87 -1.81 -5.70
N TYR A 22 -8.26 -1.96 -4.43
CA TYR A 22 -9.53 -2.62 -4.11
C TYR A 22 -10.67 -1.86 -4.83
N LYS A 23 -11.56 -2.62 -5.47
CA LYS A 23 -12.71 -2.07 -6.17
C LYS A 23 -13.98 -2.53 -5.48
N THR A 24 -14.87 -1.59 -5.16
CA THR A 24 -16.17 -1.92 -4.55
C THR A 24 -17.06 -2.63 -5.56
N PRO A 25 -18.14 -3.29 -5.10
CA PRO A 25 -19.10 -3.89 -6.03
C PRO A 25 -19.69 -2.89 -7.04
N ALA A 26 -19.79 -1.61 -6.65
CA ALA A 26 -20.27 -0.56 -7.55
C ALA A 26 -19.21 -0.07 -8.53
N GLY A 27 -17.97 -0.57 -8.42
CA GLY A 27 -16.90 -0.20 -9.33
C GLY A 27 -16.03 0.97 -8.89
N ASN A 28 -16.20 1.47 -7.68
CA ASN A 28 -15.39 2.55 -7.14
C ASN A 28 -14.07 2.00 -6.59
N GLU A 29 -13.02 2.82 -6.65
CA GLU A 29 -11.70 2.49 -6.12
C GLU A 29 -11.37 3.47 -5.00
N PRO A 30 -11.77 3.17 -3.75
CA PRO A 30 -11.69 4.13 -2.65
C PRO A 30 -10.28 4.66 -2.38
N VAL A 31 -9.25 3.80 -2.41
CA VAL A 31 -7.87 4.25 -2.15
C VAL A 31 -7.38 5.13 -3.28
N ARG A 32 -7.69 4.78 -4.54
CA ARG A 32 -7.29 5.60 -5.67
C ARG A 32 -7.92 6.99 -5.59
N GLU A 33 -9.21 7.04 -5.30
CA GLU A 33 -9.94 8.31 -5.15
C GLU A 33 -9.36 9.14 -4.01
N TRP A 34 -9.07 8.50 -2.88
CA TRP A 34 -8.48 9.16 -1.73
C TRP A 34 -7.09 9.72 -2.05
N LEU A 35 -6.24 8.93 -2.72
CA LEU A 35 -4.91 9.38 -3.13
C LEU A 35 -4.99 10.60 -4.05
N LEU A 36 -5.91 10.58 -5.00
CA LEU A 36 -6.09 11.70 -5.92
C LEU A 36 -6.56 12.98 -5.23
N SER A 37 -7.18 12.86 -4.06
CA SER A 37 -7.65 14.03 -3.28
C SER A 37 -6.57 14.70 -2.46
N LEU A 38 -5.41 14.07 -2.30
CA LEU A 38 -4.32 14.61 -1.50
C LEU A 38 -3.57 15.71 -2.24
N ASP A 39 -2.91 16.59 -1.47
CA ASP A 39 -2.01 17.58 -2.06
C ASP A 39 -0.89 16.86 -2.80
N LEU A 40 -0.37 17.50 -3.83
CA LEU A 40 0.65 16.90 -4.70
C LEU A 40 1.87 16.39 -3.91
N GLU A 41 2.35 17.18 -2.95
CA GLU A 41 3.49 16.80 -2.11
C GLU A 41 3.22 15.53 -1.33
N ASP A 42 2.07 15.46 -0.67
CA ASP A 42 1.67 14.30 0.14
C ASP A 42 1.46 13.07 -0.75
N LYS A 43 0.87 13.28 -1.91
CA LYS A 43 0.65 12.21 -2.90
C LYS A 43 1.97 11.61 -3.35
N LYS A 44 2.98 12.44 -3.59
CA LYS A 44 4.31 11.97 -4.01
C LYS A 44 4.99 11.14 -2.92
N VAL A 45 4.93 11.60 -1.68
CA VAL A 45 5.53 10.89 -0.55
C VAL A 45 4.88 9.51 -0.39
N LEU A 46 3.56 9.48 -0.34
CA LEU A 46 2.84 8.23 -0.14
C LEU A 46 3.02 7.28 -1.32
N GLY A 47 2.97 7.81 -2.53
CA GLY A 47 3.22 7.01 -3.73
C GLY A 47 4.61 6.40 -3.75
N SER A 48 5.61 7.16 -3.30
CA SER A 48 6.98 6.67 -3.20
C SER A 48 7.10 5.54 -2.18
N ASP A 49 6.44 5.67 -1.03
CA ASP A 49 6.48 4.64 0.01
C ASP A 49 5.75 3.36 -0.44
N ILE A 50 4.62 3.50 -1.12
CA ILE A 50 3.92 2.35 -1.71
C ILE A 50 4.83 1.64 -2.71
N LYS A 51 5.52 2.39 -3.54
CA LYS A 51 6.44 1.84 -4.53
C LYS A 51 7.61 1.13 -3.86
N THR A 52 8.11 1.65 -2.74
CA THR A 52 9.17 1.00 -1.97
C THR A 52 8.73 -0.39 -1.51
N VAL A 53 7.49 -0.52 -1.05
CA VAL A 53 6.95 -1.82 -0.66
C VAL A 53 6.79 -2.73 -1.88
N GLU A 54 6.29 -2.18 -2.98
CA GLU A 54 6.06 -2.93 -4.21
C GLU A 54 7.34 -3.57 -4.75
N TYR A 55 8.45 -2.86 -4.68
CA TYR A 55 9.73 -3.33 -5.19
C TYR A 55 10.55 -4.14 -4.16
N GLY A 56 10.33 -3.88 -2.88
CA GLY A 56 11.13 -4.48 -1.81
C GLY A 56 10.46 -5.59 -1.01
N TRP A 57 9.22 -5.93 -1.33
CA TRP A 57 8.46 -6.89 -0.52
C TRP A 57 9.17 -8.24 -0.38
N PRO A 58 9.21 -8.86 0.82
CA PRO A 58 8.70 -8.30 2.08
C PRO A 58 9.68 -7.29 2.69
N ILE A 59 9.14 -6.17 3.16
CA ILE A 59 9.93 -5.11 3.78
C ILE A 59 9.19 -4.62 5.03
N GLY A 60 9.92 -4.46 6.12
CA GLY A 60 9.35 -4.09 7.40
C GLY A 60 9.42 -2.62 7.73
N MET A 61 9.38 -2.35 9.04
CA MET A 61 9.43 -0.98 9.53
C MET A 61 10.70 -0.26 9.08
N PRO A 62 10.64 1.06 8.90
CA PRO A 62 9.51 1.92 9.26
C PRO A 62 8.42 2.06 8.19
N VAL A 63 8.66 1.60 6.97
CA VAL A 63 7.74 1.87 5.85
C VAL A 63 6.53 0.94 5.83
N SER A 64 6.68 -0.29 6.29
CA SER A 64 5.61 -1.28 6.32
C SER A 64 5.55 -1.98 7.66
N ARG A 65 4.34 -2.41 8.05
CA ARG A 65 4.14 -3.05 9.33
C ARG A 65 2.95 -4.02 9.24
N SER A 66 3.08 -5.17 9.89
CA SER A 66 2.00 -6.15 9.96
C SER A 66 0.95 -5.71 11.00
N LEU A 67 -0.32 -5.86 10.64
CA LEU A 67 -1.45 -5.60 11.54
C LEU A 67 -2.11 -6.90 12.01
N GLY A 68 -1.60 -8.05 11.54
CA GLY A 68 -2.23 -9.35 11.80
C GLY A 68 -3.31 -9.68 10.78
N ASN A 69 -3.76 -10.92 10.79
CA ASN A 69 -4.83 -11.43 9.92
C ASN A 69 -4.59 -11.19 8.42
N GLY A 70 -3.33 -11.19 8.01
CA GLY A 70 -2.97 -10.96 6.61
C GLY A 70 -3.04 -9.52 6.17
N LEU A 71 -3.18 -8.59 7.10
CA LEU A 71 -3.18 -7.16 6.82
C LEU A 71 -1.85 -6.53 7.16
N TYR A 72 -1.49 -5.54 6.35
CA TYR A 72 -0.27 -4.73 6.53
C TYR A 72 -0.62 -3.28 6.29
N GLU A 73 0.22 -2.37 6.77
CA GLU A 73 0.03 -0.95 6.47
C GLU A 73 1.33 -0.32 5.98
N VAL A 74 1.19 0.57 5.00
CA VAL A 74 2.24 1.51 4.62
C VAL A 74 2.04 2.76 5.46
N ARG A 75 3.11 3.26 6.08
CA ARG A 75 3.07 4.47 6.90
C ARG A 75 3.96 5.52 6.27
N SER A 76 3.37 6.68 5.99
CA SER A 76 4.07 7.78 5.33
C SER A 76 3.98 9.04 6.16
N ASN A 77 5.14 9.63 6.43
CA ASN A 77 5.19 10.94 7.09
C ASN A 77 4.95 12.03 6.06
N ILE A 78 3.80 12.66 6.15
CA ILE A 78 3.41 13.71 5.21
C ILE A 78 3.42 15.09 5.90
N SER A 79 3.03 16.14 5.18
CA SER A 79 3.07 17.50 5.67
C SER A 79 2.30 17.68 6.98
N SER A 80 2.67 18.70 7.76
CA SER A 80 2.03 19.09 9.02
C SER A 80 2.07 17.99 10.09
N LYS A 81 3.15 17.20 10.11
CA LYS A 81 3.37 16.13 11.08
C LYS A 81 2.23 15.10 11.10
N ARG A 82 1.56 14.93 9.96
CA ARG A 82 0.52 13.92 9.82
C ARG A 82 1.12 12.62 9.32
N ILE A 83 0.45 11.52 9.63
CA ILE A 83 0.85 10.20 9.16
C ILE A 83 -0.26 9.66 8.26
N ALA A 84 0.07 9.48 6.99
CA ALA A 84 -0.83 8.82 6.06
C ALA A 84 -0.60 7.32 6.15
N ARG A 85 -1.67 6.56 6.09
CA ARG A 85 -1.60 5.10 6.19
C ARG A 85 -2.47 4.48 5.11
N VAL A 86 -1.93 3.44 4.48
CA VAL A 86 -2.67 2.62 3.53
C VAL A 86 -2.60 1.19 4.02
N ILE A 87 -3.75 0.60 4.29
CA ILE A 87 -3.83 -0.81 4.69
C ILE A 87 -3.96 -1.65 3.42
N PHE A 88 -3.18 -2.72 3.34
CA PHE A 88 -3.17 -3.60 2.20
C PHE A 88 -3.09 -5.05 2.62
N THR A 89 -3.37 -5.94 1.69
CA THR A 89 -3.16 -7.39 1.84
C THR A 89 -2.41 -7.88 0.61
N ILE A 90 -1.80 -9.06 0.73
CA ILE A 90 -1.07 -9.70 -0.37
C ILE A 90 -1.83 -10.96 -0.77
N ILE A 91 -2.23 -11.04 -2.03
CA ILE A 91 -2.91 -12.21 -2.60
C ILE A 91 -2.31 -12.47 -3.97
N ASP A 92 -1.76 -13.67 -4.15
CA ASP A 92 -1.22 -14.14 -5.43
C ASP A 92 -0.25 -13.14 -6.08
N GLY A 93 0.64 -12.56 -5.29
CA GLY A 93 1.63 -11.61 -5.79
C GLY A 93 1.09 -10.21 -6.01
N TYR A 94 -0.13 -9.93 -5.59
CA TYR A 94 -0.71 -8.60 -5.70
C TYR A 94 -0.77 -7.92 -4.34
N MET A 95 -0.38 -6.66 -4.32
CA MET A 95 -0.51 -5.76 -3.17
C MET A 95 -1.81 -5.00 -3.34
N ILE A 96 -2.85 -5.45 -2.65
CA ILE A 96 -4.20 -4.89 -2.83
C ILE A 96 -4.43 -3.82 -1.78
N LEU A 97 -4.57 -2.58 -2.23
CA LEU A 97 -4.77 -1.42 -1.36
C LEU A 97 -6.23 -1.34 -0.95
N LEU A 98 -6.50 -1.55 0.33
CA LEU A 98 -7.84 -1.73 0.85
C LEU A 98 -8.49 -0.44 1.32
N ASN A 99 -7.77 0.36 2.12
CA ASN A 99 -8.24 1.67 2.56
C ASN A 99 -7.07 2.55 2.96
N GLY A 100 -7.29 3.86 2.87
CA GLY A 100 -6.29 4.85 3.22
C GLY A 100 -6.90 5.92 4.11
N PHE A 101 -6.10 6.47 5.02
CA PHE A 101 -6.55 7.50 5.95
C PHE A 101 -5.35 8.26 6.53
N ILE A 102 -5.64 9.39 7.15
CA ILE A 102 -4.62 10.24 7.78
C ILE A 102 -4.96 10.41 9.24
N LYS A 103 -4.01 10.12 10.12
CA LYS A 103 -4.13 10.33 11.56
C LYS A 103 -2.82 10.86 12.12
N LYS A 104 -2.91 11.62 13.19
CA LYS A 104 -1.72 12.11 13.92
C LYS A 104 -1.25 11.11 14.97
N THR A 105 -2.08 10.15 15.35
CA THR A 105 -1.75 9.14 16.36
C THR A 105 -0.93 8.00 15.80
N GLN A 106 -0.19 7.31 16.66
CA GLN A 106 0.64 6.19 16.24
C GLN A 106 -0.17 4.92 16.01
N LYS A 107 -1.25 4.74 16.75
CA LYS A 107 -2.05 3.52 16.67
C LYS A 107 -3.04 3.58 15.52
N THR A 108 -3.13 2.48 14.78
CA THR A 108 -4.11 2.34 13.70
C THR A 108 -5.50 2.12 14.32
N PRO A 109 -6.50 2.95 13.97
CA PRO A 109 -7.83 2.80 14.53
C PRO A 109 -8.47 1.48 14.17
N GLN A 110 -9.19 0.88 15.12
CA GLN A 110 -9.81 -0.42 14.94
C GLN A 110 -10.84 -0.42 13.81
N ASN A 111 -11.59 0.67 13.66
CA ASN A 111 -12.58 0.77 12.59
C ASN A 111 -11.95 0.70 11.19
N GLU A 112 -10.72 1.22 11.04
CA GLU A 112 -10.00 1.13 9.77
C GLU A 112 -9.54 -0.30 9.51
N ILE A 113 -9.09 -1.00 10.56
CA ILE A 113 -8.71 -2.42 10.47
C ILE A 113 -9.92 -3.26 10.10
N ASP A 114 -11.05 -3.00 10.74
CA ASP A 114 -12.30 -3.75 10.48
C ASP A 114 -12.77 -3.57 9.05
N LEU A 115 -12.69 -2.35 8.52
CA LEU A 115 -13.03 -2.06 7.13
C LEU A 115 -12.12 -2.82 6.18
N ALA A 116 -10.82 -2.81 6.46
CA ALA A 116 -9.85 -3.51 5.64
C ALA A 116 -10.10 -5.02 5.63
N LEU A 117 -10.41 -5.61 6.79
CA LEU A 117 -10.74 -7.03 6.89
C LEU A 117 -11.97 -7.38 6.08
N LYS A 118 -13.00 -6.56 6.15
CA LYS A 118 -14.23 -6.76 5.38
C LYS A 118 -13.93 -6.77 3.87
N ARG A 119 -13.16 -5.78 3.42
CA ARG A 119 -12.79 -5.66 2.01
C ARG A 119 -11.91 -6.81 1.55
N ALA A 120 -10.96 -7.24 2.37
CA ALA A 120 -10.09 -8.36 2.06
C ALA A 120 -10.89 -9.66 1.89
N LYS A 121 -11.89 -9.88 2.74
CA LYS A 121 -12.77 -11.06 2.65
C LYS A 121 -13.56 -11.09 1.35
N GLU A 122 -14.02 -9.93 0.91
CA GLU A 122 -14.75 -9.83 -0.36
C GLU A 122 -13.89 -10.25 -1.54
N ILE A 123 -12.60 -9.88 -1.53
CA ILE A 123 -11.67 -10.24 -2.60
C ILE A 123 -11.49 -11.75 -2.70
N LYS A 124 -11.38 -12.41 -1.55
CA LYS A 124 -11.12 -13.87 -1.51
C LYS A 124 -12.23 -14.72 -2.10
N TRP A 125 -13.42 -14.18 -2.28
CA TRP A 125 -14.56 -14.89 -2.82
C TRP A 125 -14.75 -14.67 -4.32
N HIS A 126 -13.91 -13.87 -4.93
CA HIS A 126 -13.89 -13.65 -6.37
C HIS A 126 -12.69 -14.35 -7.03
#